data_0283718e080d2e2ed113ba1538d05d11
#
_entry.id   0283718e080d2e2ed113ba1538d05d11
#
_cell.length_a   1.000
_cell.length_b   1.000
_cell.length_c   1.000
_cell.angle_alpha   90.00
_cell.angle_beta   90.00
_cell.angle_gamma   90.00
#
_symmetry.space_group_name_H-M   'P 1'
#
loop_
_entity.id
_entity.type
_entity.pdbx_description
1 polymer ?
#
loop_
_entity_poly.entity_id
_entity_poly.type
_entity_poly.pdbx_seq_one_letter_code
_entity_poly.pdbx_strand_id
1 'polypeptide(L)'
;MKQIQVRKVPYGETFSVFGDKFVALDYINGKVLAIRKEIWKNAPFDTSGVNDLRTASITGHLVQYFEDLCKNGASEDTVTMNVMDLKATDGSREYGTFGMRAGLLTLEQYGKYQDIIPLADDWWCLATPWRTPNPGGRRSPSTDVTDGVWSVISNGDYGYWDAAGTCGIRPALYFASDLLVSIEDEGEEDATDGETALYQEYREYIKEWSGLETVMGESPLTFEDWKNDRED
;
A
#
# COMPACT_ATOMS: atom_id res chain seq x y z
N MET A 1 -1.69 -8.96 24.20
CA MET A 1 -1.24 -9.05 22.78
C MET A 1 -0.96 -10.51 22.45
N LYS A 2 -1.59 -11.03 21.42
CA LYS A 2 -1.40 -12.40 20.92
C LYS A 2 -0.35 -12.40 19.81
N GLN A 3 0.54 -13.41 19.81
CA GLN A 3 1.48 -13.60 18.70
C GLN A 3 0.95 -14.61 17.70
N ILE A 4 0.98 -14.23 16.42
CA ILE A 4 0.58 -15.10 15.30
C ILE A 4 1.55 -14.91 14.12
N GLN A 5 1.56 -15.85 13.19
CA GLN A 5 2.28 -15.65 11.93
C GLN A 5 1.60 -14.56 11.10
N VAL A 6 2.37 -13.66 10.49
CA VAL A 6 1.84 -12.51 9.75
C VAL A 6 0.86 -12.92 8.64
N ARG A 7 1.06 -14.07 8.00
CA ARG A 7 0.11 -14.63 7.00
C ARG A 7 -1.29 -14.96 7.54
N LYS A 8 -1.45 -15.01 8.86
CA LYS A 8 -2.73 -15.28 9.55
C LYS A 8 -3.41 -13.99 10.01
N VAL A 9 -2.74 -12.86 9.86
CA VAL A 9 -3.36 -11.54 10.12
C VAL A 9 -4.40 -11.30 9.04
N PRO A 10 -5.65 -11.02 9.40
CA PRO A 10 -6.66 -10.66 8.43
C PRO A 10 -6.29 -9.40 7.62
N TYR A 11 -6.75 -9.33 6.37
CA TYR A 11 -6.55 -8.13 5.55
C TYR A 11 -7.32 -6.95 6.13
N GLY A 12 -6.70 -5.77 6.14
CA GLY A 12 -7.23 -4.59 6.82
C GLY A 12 -6.88 -4.51 8.30
N GLU A 13 -6.52 -5.64 8.93
CA GLU A 13 -6.17 -5.67 10.36
C GLU A 13 -4.77 -5.14 10.63
N THR A 14 -4.65 -4.50 11.80
CA THR A 14 -3.39 -3.94 12.29
C THR A 14 -2.58 -4.98 13.06
N PHE A 15 -1.29 -5.04 12.80
CA PHE A 15 -0.33 -5.80 13.60
C PHE A 15 0.89 -4.96 13.97
N SER A 16 1.58 -5.37 15.02
CA SER A 16 2.80 -4.72 15.51
C SER A 16 4.00 -5.63 15.32
N VAL A 17 5.08 -5.09 14.77
CA VAL A 17 6.37 -5.77 14.61
C VAL A 17 7.49 -4.73 14.49
N PHE A 18 8.68 -5.07 14.99
CA PHE A 18 9.86 -4.20 14.93
C PHE A 18 9.65 -2.78 15.50
N GLY A 19 8.76 -2.66 16.51
CA GLY A 19 8.45 -1.38 17.17
C GLY A 19 7.51 -0.47 16.38
N ASP A 20 6.91 -0.95 15.29
CA ASP A 20 5.98 -0.18 14.46
C ASP A 20 4.68 -0.95 14.18
N LYS A 21 3.66 -0.26 13.67
CA LYS A 21 2.33 -0.80 13.36
C LYS A 21 2.07 -0.79 11.87
N PHE A 22 1.56 -1.90 11.36
CA PHE A 22 1.26 -2.12 9.95
C PHE A 22 -0.16 -2.63 9.76
N VAL A 23 -0.73 -2.35 8.60
CA VAL A 23 -2.01 -2.91 8.14
C VAL A 23 -1.69 -3.97 7.09
N ALA A 24 -2.20 -5.20 7.28
CA ALA A 24 -2.04 -6.28 6.32
C ALA A 24 -2.92 -6.03 5.10
N LEU A 25 -2.34 -6.05 3.89
CA LEU A 25 -3.06 -5.75 2.65
C LEU A 25 -3.32 -6.99 1.81
N ASP A 26 -2.30 -7.85 1.64
CA ASP A 26 -2.43 -9.03 0.77
C ASP A 26 -1.38 -10.10 1.09
N TYR A 27 -1.66 -11.33 0.68
CA TYR A 27 -0.71 -12.44 0.70
C TYR A 27 -0.35 -12.84 -0.73
N ILE A 28 0.86 -12.46 -1.15
CA ILE A 28 1.33 -12.60 -2.53
C ILE A 28 2.62 -13.43 -2.56
N ASN A 29 2.62 -14.56 -3.27
CA ASN A 29 3.81 -15.38 -3.51
C ASN A 29 4.60 -15.73 -2.23
N GLY A 30 3.89 -16.13 -1.17
CA GLY A 30 4.52 -16.51 0.09
C GLY A 30 4.97 -15.34 0.99
N LYS A 31 4.53 -14.12 0.72
CA LYS A 31 4.85 -12.89 1.44
C LYS A 31 3.58 -12.11 1.76
N VAL A 32 3.60 -11.35 2.84
CA VAL A 32 2.52 -10.42 3.19
C VAL A 32 2.90 -9.01 2.82
N LEU A 33 2.14 -8.39 1.91
CA LEU A 33 2.21 -6.95 1.68
C LEU A 33 1.49 -6.24 2.82
N ALA A 34 2.15 -5.29 3.43
CA ALA A 34 1.54 -4.43 4.43
C ALA A 34 2.03 -2.99 4.27
N ILE A 35 1.19 -2.04 4.70
CA ILE A 35 1.51 -0.62 4.75
C ILE A 35 1.62 -0.19 6.21
N ARG A 36 2.52 0.72 6.51
CA ARG A 36 2.57 1.34 7.84
C ARG A 36 1.22 1.99 8.16
N LYS A 37 0.70 1.79 9.36
CA LYS A 37 -0.64 2.28 9.76
C LYS A 37 -0.77 3.79 9.61
N GLU A 38 0.26 4.53 10.01
CA GLU A 38 0.28 5.99 10.03
C GLU A 38 1.40 6.55 9.14
N ILE A 39 1.37 7.84 8.85
CA ILE A 39 2.49 8.54 8.22
C ILE A 39 3.68 8.48 9.17
N TRP A 40 4.84 8.04 8.64
CA TRP A 40 6.08 7.99 9.42
C TRP A 40 6.74 9.36 9.54
N LYS A 41 6.75 10.11 8.43
CA LYS A 41 7.48 11.39 8.34
C LYS A 41 6.90 12.20 7.19
N ASN A 42 6.97 13.51 7.29
CA ASN A 42 6.68 14.43 6.20
C ASN A 42 7.99 14.93 5.57
N ALA A 43 8.10 14.82 4.26
CA ALA A 43 9.22 15.34 3.46
C ALA A 43 8.81 15.49 1.99
N PRO A 44 9.53 16.27 1.16
CA PRO A 44 9.34 16.24 -0.27
C PRO A 44 9.60 14.84 -0.84
N PHE A 45 8.88 14.48 -1.91
CA PHE A 45 9.24 13.28 -2.68
C PHE A 45 10.66 13.43 -3.24
N ASP A 46 10.95 14.59 -3.82
CA ASP A 46 12.31 14.95 -4.20
C ASP A 46 12.56 16.45 -4.05
N THR A 47 13.69 16.83 -3.43
CA THR A 47 14.05 18.22 -3.17
C THR A 47 14.33 19.04 -4.42
N SER A 48 14.64 18.41 -5.55
CA SER A 48 14.84 19.02 -6.86
C SER A 48 13.60 18.94 -7.77
N GLY A 49 12.50 18.33 -7.29
CA GLY A 49 11.25 18.21 -8.04
C GLY A 49 11.25 17.09 -9.09
N VAL A 50 12.15 16.11 -8.99
CA VAL A 50 12.18 14.96 -9.91
C VAL A 50 11.25 13.87 -9.38
N ASN A 51 10.37 13.34 -10.23
CA ASN A 51 9.41 12.29 -9.86
C ASN A 51 9.90 10.86 -10.10
N ASP A 52 11.18 10.68 -10.31
CA ASP A 52 11.81 9.36 -10.48
C ASP A 52 12.23 8.79 -9.12
N LEU A 53 11.45 7.86 -8.59
CA LEU A 53 11.71 7.23 -7.28
C LEU A 53 13.12 6.66 -7.17
N ARG A 54 13.73 6.21 -8.28
CA ARG A 54 15.08 5.60 -8.28
C ARG A 54 16.16 6.58 -7.82
N THR A 55 15.93 7.87 -8.03
CA THR A 55 16.91 8.95 -7.76
C THR A 55 16.39 10.00 -6.78
N ALA A 56 15.09 9.98 -6.48
CA ALA A 56 14.45 10.95 -5.61
C ALA A 56 14.96 10.88 -4.16
N SER A 57 14.99 12.04 -3.49
CA SER A 57 15.47 12.15 -2.10
C SER A 57 14.64 11.33 -1.10
N ILE A 58 13.36 11.04 -1.40
CA ILE A 58 12.52 10.17 -0.56
C ILE A 58 13.09 8.76 -0.40
N THR A 59 13.83 8.27 -1.39
CA THR A 59 14.51 6.96 -1.34
C THR A 59 15.47 6.88 -0.16
N GLY A 60 16.21 7.95 0.12
CA GLY A 60 17.07 8.02 1.30
C GLY A 60 16.30 7.92 2.61
N HIS A 61 15.09 8.49 2.69
CA HIS A 61 14.21 8.33 3.85
C HIS A 61 13.70 6.91 4.00
N LEU A 62 13.33 6.25 2.91
CA LEU A 62 12.86 4.85 2.94
C LEU A 62 13.99 3.88 3.33
N VAL A 63 15.21 4.11 2.89
CA VAL A 63 16.40 3.37 3.36
C VAL A 63 16.58 3.56 4.86
N GLN A 64 16.56 4.80 5.34
CA GLN A 64 16.67 5.12 6.77
C GLN A 64 15.57 4.43 7.59
N TYR A 65 14.34 4.43 7.09
CA TYR A 65 13.23 3.74 7.76
C TYR A 65 13.51 2.24 7.92
N PHE A 66 13.99 1.56 6.88
CA PHE A 66 14.36 0.16 6.97
C PHE A 66 15.51 -0.07 7.95
N GLU A 67 16.53 0.79 7.96
CA GLU A 67 17.63 0.73 8.94
C GLU A 67 17.13 0.88 10.39
N ASP A 68 16.11 1.73 10.61
CA ASP A 68 15.51 1.89 11.93
C ASP A 68 14.71 0.64 12.35
N LEU A 69 14.01 -0.02 11.42
CA LEU A 69 13.40 -1.33 11.69
C LEU A 69 14.46 -2.41 12.01
N CYS A 70 15.61 -2.39 11.34
CA CYS A 70 16.72 -3.32 11.61
C CYS A 70 17.28 -3.19 13.04
N LYS A 71 17.31 -1.98 13.59
CA LYS A 71 17.68 -1.75 15.01
C LYS A 71 16.71 -2.43 15.99
N ASN A 72 15.46 -2.68 15.52
CA ASN A 72 14.42 -3.35 16.29
C ASN A 72 14.22 -4.83 15.87
N GLY A 73 15.18 -5.42 15.15
CA GLY A 73 15.21 -6.85 14.82
C GLY A 73 14.73 -7.22 13.41
N ALA A 74 14.41 -6.27 12.55
CA ALA A 74 14.16 -6.57 11.15
C ALA A 74 15.46 -7.02 10.46
N SER A 75 15.33 -7.86 9.43
CA SER A 75 16.44 -8.36 8.63
C SER A 75 15.99 -8.55 7.19
N GLU A 76 16.93 -8.87 6.32
CA GLU A 76 16.64 -9.23 4.91
C GLU A 76 15.81 -10.50 4.76
N ASP A 77 15.84 -11.40 5.75
CA ASP A 77 15.05 -12.62 5.79
C ASP A 77 13.59 -12.34 6.19
N THR A 78 13.37 -11.36 7.06
CA THR A 78 12.04 -11.01 7.59
C THR A 78 11.31 -9.96 6.76
N VAL A 79 12.05 -9.03 6.13
CA VAL A 79 11.51 -8.01 5.20
C VAL A 79 12.13 -8.22 3.84
N THR A 80 11.34 -8.69 2.89
CA THR A 80 11.80 -9.04 1.56
C THR A 80 11.75 -7.84 0.61
N MET A 81 12.41 -7.95 -0.56
CA MET A 81 12.42 -6.89 -1.55
C MET A 81 11.00 -6.56 -2.04
N ASN A 82 10.63 -5.29 -1.98
CA ASN A 82 9.46 -4.71 -2.62
C ASN A 82 9.89 -4.18 -3.99
N VAL A 83 9.38 -4.79 -5.06
CA VAL A 83 9.66 -4.37 -6.45
C VAL A 83 8.43 -3.64 -6.98
N MET A 84 8.58 -2.34 -7.20
CA MET A 84 7.53 -1.45 -7.68
C MET A 84 7.65 -1.25 -9.20
N ASP A 85 6.54 -1.36 -9.93
CA ASP A 85 6.45 -0.91 -11.33
C ASP A 85 6.19 0.60 -11.33
N LEU A 86 7.15 1.37 -11.84
CA LEU A 86 7.09 2.83 -11.92
C LEU A 86 6.41 3.31 -13.21
N LYS A 87 5.52 2.50 -13.74
CA LYS A 87 4.68 2.87 -14.88
C LYS A 87 3.77 4.05 -14.50
N ALA A 88 3.79 5.10 -15.32
CA ALA A 88 2.85 6.19 -15.19
C ALA A 88 1.45 5.83 -15.72
N THR A 89 0.43 6.57 -15.28
CA THR A 89 -0.97 6.31 -15.66
C THR A 89 -1.26 6.52 -17.15
N ASP A 90 -0.46 7.32 -17.85
CA ASP A 90 -0.52 7.46 -19.31
C ASP A 90 0.12 6.29 -20.08
N GLY A 91 0.61 5.28 -19.37
CA GLY A 91 1.22 4.07 -19.92
C GLY A 91 2.71 4.16 -20.18
N SER A 92 3.35 5.32 -19.95
CA SER A 92 4.80 5.47 -20.12
C SER A 92 5.57 4.69 -19.04
N ARG A 93 6.75 4.12 -19.41
CA ARG A 93 7.49 3.14 -18.60
C ARG A 93 8.99 3.38 -18.54
N GLU A 94 9.46 4.59 -18.81
CA GLU A 94 10.88 4.89 -18.90
C GLU A 94 11.63 4.68 -17.59
N TYR A 95 10.93 4.70 -16.45
CA TYR A 95 11.55 4.41 -15.16
C TYR A 95 11.63 2.90 -14.86
N GLY A 96 10.85 2.07 -15.58
CA GLY A 96 10.86 0.62 -15.41
C GLY A 96 10.40 0.16 -14.02
N THR A 97 11.12 -0.77 -13.44
CA THR A 97 10.88 -1.27 -12.08
C THR A 97 11.98 -0.84 -11.13
N PHE A 98 11.64 -0.65 -9.86
CA PHE A 98 12.61 -0.33 -8.81
C PHE A 98 12.35 -1.17 -7.57
N GLY A 99 13.41 -1.77 -7.02
CA GLY A 99 13.33 -2.63 -5.84
C GLY A 99 14.00 -2.01 -4.63
N MET A 100 13.31 -2.05 -3.49
CA MET A 100 13.85 -1.68 -2.18
C MET A 100 13.10 -2.43 -1.07
N ARG A 101 13.65 -2.46 0.15
CA ARG A 101 13.02 -3.19 1.26
C ARG A 101 11.80 -2.48 1.80
N ALA A 102 11.95 -1.21 2.13
CA ALA A 102 10.81 -0.34 2.43
C ALA A 102 10.54 0.51 1.20
N GLY A 103 9.39 0.34 0.58
CA GLY A 103 8.95 1.10 -0.58
C GLY A 103 7.71 1.94 -0.29
N LEU A 104 7.05 2.39 -1.33
CA LEU A 104 5.73 3.01 -1.29
C LEU A 104 4.74 2.11 -2.05
N LEU A 105 3.45 2.27 -1.81
CA LEU A 105 2.46 1.67 -2.70
C LEU A 105 2.49 2.37 -4.06
N THR A 106 2.26 1.61 -5.13
CA THR A 106 1.90 2.19 -6.43
C THR A 106 0.43 2.61 -6.42
N LEU A 107 0.02 3.47 -7.37
CA LEU A 107 -1.38 3.85 -7.53
C LEU A 107 -2.28 2.63 -7.80
N GLU A 108 -1.80 1.65 -8.57
CA GLU A 108 -2.51 0.40 -8.83
C GLU A 108 -2.73 -0.40 -7.53
N GLN A 109 -1.69 -0.53 -6.70
CA GLN A 109 -1.82 -1.18 -5.39
C GLN A 109 -2.75 -0.41 -4.46
N TYR A 110 -2.65 0.93 -4.44
CA TYR A 110 -3.57 1.74 -3.64
C TYR A 110 -5.01 1.54 -4.07
N GLY A 111 -5.32 1.64 -5.36
CA GLY A 111 -6.68 1.41 -5.87
C GLY A 111 -7.23 0.02 -5.55
N LYS A 112 -6.36 -1.01 -5.48
CA LYS A 112 -6.76 -2.37 -5.09
C LYS A 112 -7.11 -2.50 -3.61
N TYR A 113 -6.46 -1.73 -2.74
CA TYR A 113 -6.56 -1.92 -1.28
C TYR A 113 -7.14 -0.70 -0.54
N GLN A 114 -7.61 0.34 -1.24
CA GLN A 114 -8.06 1.60 -0.64
C GLN A 114 -9.11 1.39 0.45
N ASP A 115 -10.02 0.43 0.27
CA ASP A 115 -11.14 0.19 1.21
C ASP A 115 -10.70 -0.42 2.55
N ILE A 116 -9.48 -0.99 2.61
CA ILE A 116 -8.91 -1.59 3.83
C ILE A 116 -7.74 -0.81 4.39
N ILE A 117 -7.30 0.25 3.70
CA ILE A 117 -6.24 1.13 4.18
C ILE A 117 -6.87 2.24 5.04
N PRO A 118 -6.55 2.34 6.34
CA PRO A 118 -7.05 3.42 7.17
C PRO A 118 -6.67 4.78 6.60
N LEU A 119 -7.60 5.73 6.69
CA LEU A 119 -7.33 7.13 6.33
C LEU A 119 -6.15 7.66 7.15
N ALA A 120 -5.40 8.57 6.56
CA ALA A 120 -4.30 9.26 7.23
C ALA A 120 -4.70 10.73 7.50
N ASP A 121 -4.09 11.33 8.52
CA ASP A 121 -4.39 12.70 8.92
C ASP A 121 -3.91 13.75 7.91
N ASP A 122 -3.02 13.36 6.99
CA ASP A 122 -2.41 14.26 6.01
C ASP A 122 -2.20 13.54 4.66
N TRP A 123 -1.81 14.28 3.64
CA TRP A 123 -1.48 13.77 2.33
C TRP A 123 -0.21 12.92 2.37
N TRP A 124 -0.18 11.83 1.60
CA TRP A 124 0.98 10.97 1.50
C TRP A 124 1.26 10.50 0.07
N CYS A 125 2.54 10.36 -0.26
CA CYS A 125 2.99 10.07 -1.61
C CYS A 125 2.93 8.58 -1.95
N LEU A 126 2.60 8.29 -3.22
CA LEU A 126 2.70 6.98 -3.85
C LEU A 126 4.00 6.87 -4.67
N ALA A 127 4.38 5.65 -5.04
CA ALA A 127 5.53 5.39 -5.89
C ALA A 127 5.32 5.79 -7.35
N THR A 128 4.06 5.93 -7.78
CA THR A 128 3.70 6.13 -9.19
C THR A 128 3.96 7.57 -9.62
N PRO A 129 4.81 7.81 -10.63
CA PRO A 129 4.98 9.12 -11.22
C PRO A 129 3.72 9.56 -11.96
N TRP A 130 3.45 10.87 -11.97
CA TRP A 130 2.37 11.42 -12.79
C TRP A 130 2.61 11.14 -14.27
N ARG A 131 3.84 11.37 -14.73
CA ARG A 131 4.37 11.04 -16.07
C ARG A 131 5.84 10.71 -15.99
N THR A 132 6.33 9.96 -16.97
CA THR A 132 7.77 9.76 -17.17
C THR A 132 8.28 10.62 -18.33
N PRO A 133 9.59 10.86 -18.46
CA PRO A 133 10.17 11.52 -19.63
C PRO A 133 9.70 10.89 -20.94
N ASN A 134 9.62 11.66 -22.02
CA ASN A 134 9.21 11.18 -23.33
C ASN A 134 10.35 11.32 -24.34
N PRO A 135 11.36 10.45 -24.31
CA PRO A 135 12.51 10.55 -25.18
C PRO A 135 12.20 10.38 -26.67
N GLY A 136 11.00 9.83 -26.99
CA GLY A 136 10.54 9.65 -28.38
C GLY A 136 9.91 10.88 -29.02
N GLY A 137 9.79 11.99 -28.31
CA GLY A 137 9.29 13.27 -28.84
C GLY A 137 7.83 13.28 -29.34
N ARG A 138 7.01 12.31 -28.93
CA ARG A 138 5.60 12.21 -29.37
C ARG A 138 4.66 13.17 -28.64
N ARG A 139 5.13 13.76 -27.53
CA ARG A 139 4.40 14.80 -26.76
C ARG A 139 5.12 16.14 -26.93
N SER A 140 4.34 17.22 -26.80
CA SER A 140 4.96 18.56 -26.75
C SER A 140 5.86 18.66 -25.50
N PRO A 141 7.06 19.28 -25.60
CA PRO A 141 7.90 19.55 -24.42
C PRO A 141 7.17 20.27 -23.30
N SER A 142 6.18 21.10 -23.60
CA SER A 142 5.34 21.79 -22.62
C SER A 142 4.38 20.88 -21.84
N THR A 143 4.22 19.61 -22.24
CA THR A 143 3.40 18.60 -21.56
C THR A 143 4.24 17.50 -20.91
N ASP A 144 5.56 17.62 -20.95
CA ASP A 144 6.51 16.64 -20.39
C ASP A 144 6.78 17.00 -18.92
N VAL A 145 5.71 16.96 -18.12
CA VAL A 145 5.71 17.30 -16.70
C VAL A 145 6.23 16.10 -15.92
N THR A 146 7.49 16.14 -15.53
CA THR A 146 8.16 15.09 -14.74
C THR A 146 8.41 15.50 -13.29
N ASP A 147 7.65 16.48 -12.80
CA ASP A 147 7.74 17.06 -11.47
C ASP A 147 6.60 16.61 -10.53
N GLY A 148 5.71 15.75 -10.98
CA GLY A 148 4.56 15.29 -10.19
C GLY A 148 4.54 13.81 -9.92
N VAL A 149 4.00 13.47 -8.76
CA VAL A 149 3.70 12.11 -8.32
C VAL A 149 2.22 11.97 -7.98
N TRP A 150 1.73 10.77 -7.91
CA TRP A 150 0.42 10.51 -7.32
C TRP A 150 0.54 10.55 -5.81
N SER A 151 -0.47 11.12 -5.15
CA SER A 151 -0.61 11.15 -3.70
C SER A 151 -2.04 10.86 -3.30
N VAL A 152 -2.19 10.35 -2.08
CA VAL A 152 -3.49 10.14 -1.43
C VAL A 152 -3.75 11.28 -0.47
N ILE A 153 -4.94 11.83 -0.50
CA ILE A 153 -5.38 12.90 0.42
C ILE A 153 -6.07 12.31 1.65
N SER A 154 -6.34 13.14 2.66
CA SER A 154 -6.83 12.68 3.97
C SER A 154 -8.21 12.01 3.94
N ASN A 155 -9.04 12.23 2.91
CA ASN A 155 -10.33 11.56 2.72
C ASN A 155 -10.24 10.23 1.94
N GLY A 156 -9.02 9.82 1.51
CA GLY A 156 -8.80 8.62 0.71
C GLY A 156 -8.84 8.81 -0.80
N ASP A 157 -9.24 9.97 -1.30
CA ASP A 157 -9.08 10.28 -2.73
C ASP A 157 -7.59 10.42 -3.09
N TYR A 158 -7.29 10.42 -4.38
CA TYR A 158 -5.91 10.55 -4.85
C TYR A 158 -5.81 11.59 -5.99
N GLY A 159 -4.66 12.20 -6.10
CA GLY A 159 -4.44 13.26 -7.07
C GLY A 159 -2.97 13.55 -7.35
N TYR A 160 -2.75 14.53 -8.22
CA TYR A 160 -1.42 15.06 -8.52
C TYR A 160 -0.84 15.81 -7.32
N TRP A 161 0.44 15.59 -7.07
CA TRP A 161 1.23 16.34 -6.12
C TRP A 161 2.58 16.74 -6.73
N ASP A 162 3.04 17.93 -6.49
CA ASP A 162 4.38 18.38 -6.88
C ASP A 162 5.43 17.57 -6.10
N ALA A 163 6.40 16.97 -6.79
CA ALA A 163 7.44 16.19 -6.16
C ALA A 163 8.32 17.00 -5.19
N ALA A 164 8.46 18.32 -5.40
CA ALA A 164 9.12 19.24 -4.47
C ALA A 164 8.23 19.64 -3.28
N GLY A 165 6.93 19.40 -3.35
CA GLY A 165 6.00 19.64 -2.26
C GLY A 165 6.15 18.60 -1.14
N THR A 166 6.01 19.05 0.10
CA THR A 166 6.06 18.15 1.27
C THR A 166 4.84 17.24 1.27
N CYS A 167 5.04 15.94 1.42
CA CYS A 167 4.00 14.93 1.60
C CYS A 167 4.38 13.91 2.68
N GLY A 168 3.41 13.18 3.17
CA GLY A 168 3.61 12.08 4.10
C GLY A 168 4.33 10.90 3.44
N ILE A 169 5.27 10.31 4.17
CA ILE A 169 5.91 9.04 3.81
C ILE A 169 5.21 7.94 4.61
N ARG A 170 4.55 7.03 3.91
CA ARG A 170 3.84 5.89 4.48
C ARG A 170 4.41 4.60 3.89
N PRO A 171 5.46 4.02 4.51
CA PRO A 171 6.18 2.90 3.92
C PRO A 171 5.31 1.65 3.75
N ALA A 172 5.51 0.94 2.63
CA ALA A 172 4.92 -0.36 2.33
C ALA A 172 6.03 -1.42 2.21
N LEU A 173 5.82 -2.57 2.85
CA LEU A 173 6.80 -3.64 2.97
C LEU A 173 6.20 -5.00 2.64
N TYR A 174 7.05 -5.92 2.21
CA TYR A 174 6.73 -7.34 2.11
C TYR A 174 7.40 -8.12 3.23
N PHE A 175 6.61 -8.68 4.13
CA PHE A 175 7.07 -9.51 5.23
C PHE A 175 7.11 -11.00 4.83
N ALA A 176 8.10 -11.73 5.34
CA ALA A 176 8.12 -13.18 5.24
C ALA A 176 6.89 -13.76 5.95
N SER A 177 6.20 -14.68 5.33
CA SER A 177 4.86 -15.15 5.74
C SER A 177 4.80 -15.84 7.11
N ASP A 178 5.91 -16.38 7.57
CA ASP A 178 6.07 -17.07 8.86
C ASP A 178 6.55 -16.17 10.00
N LEU A 179 6.85 -14.88 9.70
CA LEU A 179 7.23 -13.90 10.71
C LEU A 179 6.17 -13.84 11.81
N LEU A 180 6.61 -13.91 13.07
CA LEU A 180 5.73 -13.73 14.22
C LEU A 180 5.51 -12.24 14.49
N VAL A 181 4.25 -11.85 14.58
CA VAL A 181 3.82 -10.47 14.83
C VAL A 181 2.83 -10.45 15.99
N SER A 182 2.68 -9.30 16.63
CA SER A 182 1.72 -9.10 17.70
C SER A 182 0.44 -8.45 17.13
N ILE A 183 -0.71 -9.02 17.43
CA ILE A 183 -2.00 -8.37 17.24
C ILE A 183 -2.50 -7.84 18.58
N GLU A 184 -3.14 -6.70 18.61
CA GLU A 184 -3.88 -6.23 19.77
C GLU A 184 -5.02 -7.24 19.96
N ASP A 185 -5.14 -7.87 21.14
CA ASP A 185 -6.41 -8.43 21.53
C ASP A 185 -7.32 -7.19 21.69
N GLU A 186 -8.17 -6.93 20.73
CA GLU A 186 -9.33 -6.13 21.01
C GLU A 186 -10.04 -6.92 22.12
N GLY A 187 -9.96 -6.37 23.35
CA GLY A 187 -10.67 -6.95 24.47
C GLY A 187 -12.10 -7.18 23.97
N GLU A 188 -12.64 -8.36 24.24
CA GLU A 188 -13.97 -8.80 23.89
C GLU A 188 -14.99 -7.69 24.19
N GLU A 189 -15.06 -6.67 23.34
CA GLU A 189 -16.27 -5.91 23.10
C GLU A 189 -17.06 -6.75 22.09
N ASP A 190 -17.90 -7.56 22.66
CA ASP A 190 -19.07 -8.28 22.18
C ASP A 190 -19.45 -8.02 20.70
N ALA A 191 -18.52 -8.26 19.75
CA ALA A 191 -18.90 -8.54 18.37
C ALA A 191 -19.45 -9.96 18.42
N THR A 192 -20.75 -10.07 18.32
CA THR A 192 -21.46 -11.35 18.37
C THR A 192 -20.78 -12.32 17.40
N ASP A 193 -20.56 -13.57 17.83
CA ASP A 193 -19.99 -14.69 17.04
C ASP A 193 -20.52 -14.75 15.58
N GLY A 194 -21.72 -14.19 15.35
CA GLY A 194 -22.37 -14.09 14.05
C GLY A 194 -21.73 -13.10 13.07
N GLU A 195 -21.23 -11.95 13.52
CA GLU A 195 -20.71 -10.90 12.61
C GLU A 195 -19.31 -11.24 12.12
N THR A 196 -18.50 -11.86 12.97
CA THR A 196 -17.18 -12.40 12.59
C THR A 196 -17.33 -13.55 11.60
N ALA A 197 -18.32 -14.44 11.78
CA ALA A 197 -18.61 -15.53 10.86
C ALA A 197 -19.11 -15.00 9.49
N LEU A 198 -20.00 -14.01 9.50
CA LEU A 198 -20.50 -13.35 8.28
C LEU A 198 -19.37 -12.66 7.48
N TYR A 199 -18.45 -12.03 8.17
CA TYR A 199 -17.30 -11.40 7.52
C TYR A 199 -16.34 -12.43 6.91
N GLN A 200 -16.20 -13.61 7.51
CA GLN A 200 -15.43 -14.72 6.93
C GLN A 200 -16.10 -15.29 5.67
N GLU A 201 -17.43 -15.42 5.66
CA GLU A 201 -18.19 -15.87 4.50
C GLU A 201 -18.15 -14.85 3.35
N TYR A 202 -18.26 -13.55 3.65
CA TYR A 202 -18.08 -12.48 2.67
C TYR A 202 -16.69 -12.53 2.00
N ARG A 203 -15.65 -12.89 2.75
CA ARG A 203 -14.29 -13.07 2.22
C ARG A 203 -14.18 -14.22 1.22
N GLU A 204 -14.84 -15.34 1.48
CA GLU A 204 -14.87 -16.43 0.51
C GLU A 204 -15.65 -16.01 -0.75
N TYR A 205 -16.73 -15.26 -0.60
CA TYR A 205 -17.47 -14.64 -1.72
C TYR A 205 -16.57 -13.74 -2.58
N ILE A 206 -15.84 -12.81 -1.99
CA ILE A 206 -14.89 -11.93 -2.71
C ILE A 206 -13.80 -12.75 -3.41
N LYS A 207 -13.33 -13.82 -2.78
CA LYS A 207 -12.29 -14.68 -3.34
C LYS A 207 -12.77 -15.48 -4.57
N GLU A 208 -14.03 -15.90 -4.58
CA GLU A 208 -14.66 -16.51 -5.75
C GLU A 208 -14.83 -15.49 -6.90
N TRP A 209 -15.14 -14.24 -6.58
CA TRP A 209 -15.26 -13.15 -7.54
C TRP A 209 -13.92 -12.74 -8.16
N SER A 210 -12.82 -12.83 -7.45
CA SER A 210 -11.49 -12.41 -7.95
C SER A 210 -11.00 -13.15 -9.20
N GLY A 211 -11.69 -14.24 -9.60
CA GLY A 211 -11.48 -14.96 -10.86
C GLY A 211 -12.45 -14.61 -11.99
N LEU A 212 -13.53 -13.87 -11.72
CA LEU A 212 -14.64 -13.64 -12.65
C LEU A 212 -14.73 -12.20 -13.20
N GLU A 213 -14.10 -11.22 -12.54
CA GLU A 213 -14.12 -9.79 -12.94
C GLU A 213 -13.70 -9.54 -14.39
N THR A 214 -12.84 -10.38 -14.95
CA THR A 214 -12.35 -10.26 -16.33
C THR A 214 -13.37 -10.69 -17.40
N VAL A 215 -14.44 -11.34 -17.00
CA VAL A 215 -15.39 -11.98 -17.96
C VAL A 215 -16.74 -11.26 -18.02
N MET A 216 -17.19 -10.63 -16.95
CA MET A 216 -18.56 -10.10 -16.84
C MET A 216 -18.66 -8.57 -16.67
N GLY A 217 -17.59 -7.88 -16.30
CA GLY A 217 -17.59 -6.40 -16.13
C GLY A 217 -18.42 -5.92 -14.94
N GLU A 218 -18.80 -6.80 -14.03
CA GLU A 218 -19.51 -6.50 -12.79
C GLU A 218 -18.54 -6.53 -11.62
N SER A 219 -18.73 -5.63 -10.64
CA SER A 219 -17.98 -5.63 -9.38
C SER A 219 -18.69 -6.46 -8.32
N PRO A 220 -17.96 -7.09 -7.37
CA PRO A 220 -18.60 -7.76 -6.25
C PRO A 220 -19.39 -6.75 -5.40
N LEU A 221 -20.43 -7.24 -4.70
CA LEU A 221 -21.19 -6.44 -3.75
C LEU A 221 -20.29 -5.95 -2.62
N THR A 222 -20.60 -4.78 -2.05
CA THR A 222 -19.99 -4.36 -0.79
C THR A 222 -20.41 -5.30 0.35
N PHE A 223 -19.70 -5.30 1.47
CA PHE A 223 -20.07 -6.17 2.61
C PHE A 223 -21.50 -5.91 3.09
N GLU A 224 -21.91 -4.65 3.16
CA GLU A 224 -23.26 -4.26 3.58
C GLU A 224 -24.34 -4.71 2.59
N ASP A 225 -24.09 -4.54 1.28
CA ASP A 225 -25.03 -4.97 0.25
C ASP A 225 -25.13 -6.50 0.20
N TRP A 226 -24.01 -7.22 0.32
CA TRP A 226 -23.96 -8.68 0.37
C TRP A 226 -24.65 -9.25 1.61
N LYS A 227 -24.51 -8.58 2.76
CA LYS A 227 -25.18 -8.94 4.01
C LYS A 227 -26.70 -8.79 3.88
N ASN A 228 -27.16 -7.67 3.32
CA ASN A 228 -28.58 -7.38 3.14
C ASN A 228 -29.23 -8.34 2.12
N ASP A 229 -28.52 -8.76 1.06
CA ASP A 229 -29.02 -9.71 0.04
C ASP A 229 -29.27 -11.12 0.61
N ARG A 230 -28.76 -11.45 1.79
CA ARG A 230 -28.94 -12.75 2.46
C ARG A 230 -30.07 -12.76 3.51
N GLU A 231 -30.59 -11.60 3.90
CA GLU A 231 -31.68 -11.47 4.87
C GLU A 231 -33.07 -11.50 4.20
N ASP A 232 -33.17 -11.44 2.86
CA ASP A 232 -34.37 -11.58 2.04
C ASP A 232 -34.53 -13.06 1.53
#